data_78d18a4c8851e5151b3a0bb2a246cfca
#
_entry.id   78d18a4c8851e5151b3a0bb2a246cfca
#
_cell.length_a   1.000
_cell.length_b   1.000
_cell.length_c   1.000
_cell.angle_alpha   90.00
_cell.angle_beta   90.00
_cell.angle_gamma   90.00
#
_symmetry.space_group_name_H-M   'P 1'
#
loop_
_entity.id
_entity.type
_entity.pdbx_description
1 polymer ?
#
loop_
_entity_poly.entity_id
_entity_poly.type
_entity_poly.pdbx_seq_one_letter_code
_entity_poly.pdbx_strand_id
1 'polypeptide(L)'
;MKPIAMILLLSCFWQGWSQQNSEDTERLYFHVNISNAQTLIITEKKDNTIAVLSMASDRETQIYASHKIFRFKKAYPNTKRDLLKTVYTISTDNPELLGSLQYNFPDKYTRVGQFFTTENAYYPNDYGTTSPIENLGAPYPAYDLDMIMAPEAWGITRGNSQVIVGISDAKIDSLDPDFKGRIRNYLKYSNATKGLKCAHGSSVAAIAVATMDNGYGRAGICSNCDVIANGYGNFNDIEQLVAAGAKVINASWAKCTMGGKYKENIQERIKEMYDDGIIIVAGAGNGTDCNKDGKKLGDSLYPASFERVISVSGVYTINRETTDQVFEHEGRKLTKQVKDRRAGYFYVSDQGTLTPTEIEKGVQMNKAVDLVAPREGYLLGHDICGEKTLYGGASSSAAPVVTGIIGLMWSVNYCLSSYEVESILKLSSKGVENLTGNEPYKGLMGAGRVNAYRAVKMSEQMKDPLATVGISNRDFYRFNFTLSSAQNSIEIKNQIFREDATVDFKAKNQIILKPGTHLKPNTNGFIKLAIDPNISPKQCSPSPIKKYASYKEDN
;
A
#
# COMPACT_ATOMS: atom_id res chain seq x y z
N MET A 1 -17.33 62.66 36.07
CA MET A 1 -16.39 62.11 35.05
C MET A 1 -16.78 60.66 34.77
N LYS A 2 -17.37 60.38 33.61
CA LYS A 2 -17.74 59.04 33.18
C LYS A 2 -16.63 58.50 32.31
N PRO A 3 -16.21 57.22 32.43
CA PRO A 3 -15.34 56.62 31.46
C PRO A 3 -16.13 56.06 30.27
N ILE A 4 -15.66 56.38 29.09
CA ILE A 4 -16.13 55.92 27.79
C ILE A 4 -15.67 54.48 27.62
N ALA A 5 -16.61 53.58 27.44
CA ALA A 5 -16.33 52.18 27.04
C ALA A 5 -16.15 52.13 25.52
N MET A 6 -14.97 51.76 25.10
CA MET A 6 -14.60 51.53 23.69
C MET A 6 -14.99 50.09 23.33
N ILE A 7 -16.06 49.95 22.56
CA ILE A 7 -16.47 48.64 21.98
C ILE A 7 -15.62 48.37 20.75
N LEU A 8 -14.71 47.41 20.85
CA LEU A 8 -13.99 46.83 19.70
C LEU A 8 -14.92 45.83 19.01
N LEU A 9 -15.43 46.22 17.84
CA LEU A 9 -16.10 45.32 16.92
C LEU A 9 -15.02 44.44 16.23
N LEU A 10 -14.93 43.21 16.68
CA LEU A 10 -14.21 42.13 15.95
C LEU A 10 -15.10 41.67 14.79
N SER A 11 -14.84 42.20 13.61
CA SER A 11 -15.37 41.66 12.35
C SER A 11 -14.70 40.32 12.07
N CYS A 12 -15.37 39.22 12.39
CA CYS A 12 -15.04 37.90 11.90
C CYS A 12 -15.24 37.87 10.38
N PHE A 13 -14.16 37.96 9.64
CA PHE A 13 -14.16 37.58 8.25
C PHE A 13 -14.31 36.06 8.16
N TRP A 14 -15.54 35.60 7.98
CA TRP A 14 -15.82 34.29 7.44
C TRP A 14 -15.43 34.32 5.96
N GLN A 15 -14.22 33.92 5.64
CA GLN A 15 -13.90 33.48 4.29
C GLN A 15 -14.65 32.15 4.11
N GLY A 16 -15.77 32.24 3.38
CA GLY A 16 -16.45 31.06 2.88
C GLY A 16 -15.51 30.29 1.96
N TRP A 17 -15.07 29.15 2.42
CA TRP A 17 -14.50 28.14 1.54
C TRP A 17 -15.64 27.67 0.66
N SER A 18 -15.62 28.08 -0.58
CA SER A 18 -16.50 27.54 -1.61
C SER A 18 -16.22 26.03 -1.67
N GLN A 19 -17.25 25.25 -1.36
CA GLN A 19 -17.27 23.81 -1.62
C GLN A 19 -17.02 23.59 -3.12
N GLN A 20 -15.80 23.23 -3.46
CA GLN A 20 -15.52 22.63 -4.73
C GLN A 20 -15.94 21.16 -4.61
N ASN A 21 -17.12 20.83 -5.14
CA ASN A 21 -17.52 19.47 -5.47
C ASN A 21 -16.58 18.96 -6.54
N SER A 22 -15.39 18.50 -6.16
CA SER A 22 -14.54 17.72 -7.02
C SER A 22 -15.00 16.27 -6.89
N GLU A 23 -15.69 15.76 -7.91
CA GLU A 23 -15.62 14.34 -8.20
C GLU A 23 -14.13 13.97 -8.19
N ASP A 24 -13.71 13.20 -7.19
CA ASP A 24 -12.34 12.66 -7.09
C ASP A 24 -12.15 11.62 -8.20
N THR A 25 -12.06 12.07 -9.43
CA THR A 25 -11.56 11.25 -10.53
C THR A 25 -10.07 11.08 -10.31
N GLU A 26 -9.60 9.84 -10.20
CA GLU A 26 -8.17 9.51 -10.16
C GLU A 26 -7.52 10.20 -11.37
N ARG A 27 -6.75 11.25 -11.14
CA ARG A 27 -6.05 11.96 -12.21
C ARG A 27 -4.85 11.13 -12.61
N LEU A 28 -4.84 10.74 -13.87
CA LEU A 28 -3.72 10.05 -14.49
C LEU A 28 -2.70 11.07 -14.94
N TYR A 29 -1.45 10.84 -14.61
CA TYR A 29 -0.32 11.59 -15.13
C TYR A 29 0.54 10.69 -15.98
N PHE A 30 1.01 11.21 -17.10
CA PHE A 30 1.99 10.52 -17.92
C PHE A 30 2.99 11.48 -18.53
N HIS A 31 4.21 11.03 -18.68
CA HIS A 31 5.23 11.68 -19.47
C HIS A 31 5.18 11.13 -20.88
N VAL A 32 5.06 12.01 -21.85
CA VAL A 32 5.04 11.67 -23.26
C VAL A 32 6.06 12.52 -24.01
N ASN A 33 6.81 11.89 -24.89
CA ASN A 33 7.66 12.62 -25.83
C ASN A 33 6.80 13.04 -27.03
N ILE A 34 6.66 14.35 -27.24
CA ILE A 34 5.84 14.92 -28.31
C ILE A 34 6.77 15.55 -29.34
N SER A 35 6.93 14.88 -30.48
CA SER A 35 7.59 15.48 -31.64
C SER A 35 6.70 16.58 -32.21
N ASN A 36 7.30 17.71 -32.65
CA ASN A 36 6.55 18.83 -33.21
C ASN A 36 5.43 19.37 -32.29
N ALA A 37 5.67 19.44 -30.99
CA ALA A 37 4.71 19.95 -30.00
C ALA A 37 4.29 21.43 -30.29
N GLN A 38 5.06 22.19 -31.06
CA GLN A 38 4.72 23.54 -31.49
C GLN A 38 3.45 23.59 -32.36
N THR A 39 2.98 22.45 -32.88
CA THR A 39 1.69 22.37 -33.59
C THR A 39 0.48 22.31 -32.66
N LEU A 40 0.70 22.23 -31.35
CA LEU A 40 -0.36 22.18 -30.34
C LEU A 40 -0.55 23.56 -29.71
N ILE A 41 -1.79 24.03 -29.69
CA ILE A 41 -2.23 25.23 -28.97
C ILE A 41 -2.86 24.76 -27.66
N ILE A 42 -2.30 25.16 -26.53
CA ILE A 42 -2.69 24.76 -25.19
C ILE A 42 -3.32 25.97 -24.50
N THR A 43 -4.59 25.84 -24.09
CA THR A 43 -5.35 26.94 -23.48
C THR A 43 -6.00 26.49 -22.17
N GLU A 44 -5.76 27.19 -21.09
CA GLU A 44 -6.43 26.96 -19.82
C GLU A 44 -7.88 27.49 -19.88
N LYS A 45 -8.84 26.67 -19.40
CA LYS A 45 -10.26 27.03 -19.31
C LYS A 45 -10.61 27.51 -17.91
N LYS A 46 -11.77 28.17 -17.77
CA LYS A 46 -12.27 28.70 -16.50
C LYS A 46 -12.61 27.61 -15.47
N ASP A 47 -12.82 26.37 -15.89
CA ASP A 47 -13.11 25.20 -15.04
C ASP A 47 -11.84 24.45 -14.61
N ASN A 48 -10.66 25.06 -14.73
CA ASN A 48 -9.36 24.47 -14.45
C ASN A 48 -9.01 23.24 -15.32
N THR A 49 -9.66 23.08 -16.47
CA THR A 49 -9.26 22.12 -17.50
C THR A 49 -8.47 22.80 -18.60
N ILE A 50 -7.84 21.98 -19.44
CA ILE A 50 -7.01 22.46 -20.56
C ILE A 50 -7.63 22.02 -21.86
N ALA A 51 -7.81 22.96 -22.79
CA ALA A 51 -8.10 22.69 -24.19
C ALA A 51 -6.79 22.53 -24.97
N VAL A 52 -6.71 21.49 -25.77
CA VAL A 52 -5.60 21.25 -26.69
C VAL A 52 -6.15 21.19 -28.11
N LEU A 53 -5.67 22.11 -28.94
CA LEU A 53 -6.00 22.18 -30.36
C LEU A 53 -4.76 21.83 -31.17
N SER A 54 -4.88 20.99 -32.16
CA SER A 54 -3.81 20.72 -33.12
C SER A 54 -3.99 21.51 -34.38
N MET A 55 -3.01 22.31 -34.75
CA MET A 55 -2.96 23.01 -36.05
C MET A 55 -2.67 22.07 -37.23
N ALA A 56 -2.21 20.84 -36.92
CA ALA A 56 -1.80 19.87 -37.93
C ALA A 56 -2.86 18.81 -38.21
N SER A 57 -3.86 18.60 -37.29
CA SER A 57 -4.83 17.53 -37.43
C SER A 57 -6.10 17.77 -36.62
N ASP A 58 -7.25 17.80 -37.29
CA ASP A 58 -8.57 17.84 -36.65
C ASP A 58 -8.82 16.56 -35.84
N ARG A 59 -8.31 15.42 -36.29
CA ARG A 59 -8.41 14.14 -35.58
C ARG A 59 -7.71 14.18 -34.24
N GLU A 60 -6.54 14.78 -34.18
CA GLU A 60 -5.78 14.97 -32.94
C GLU A 60 -6.53 15.89 -31.97
N THR A 61 -7.09 16.98 -32.47
CA THR A 61 -7.95 17.88 -31.70
C THR A 61 -9.16 17.15 -31.11
N GLN A 62 -9.84 16.30 -31.89
CA GLN A 62 -10.97 15.51 -31.44
C GLN A 62 -10.59 14.52 -30.33
N ILE A 63 -9.44 13.85 -30.43
CA ILE A 63 -8.95 12.96 -29.37
C ILE A 63 -8.74 13.73 -28.08
N TYR A 64 -8.11 14.89 -28.09
CA TYR A 64 -7.98 15.71 -26.90
C TYR A 64 -9.33 16.21 -26.37
N ALA A 65 -10.23 16.61 -27.24
CA ALA A 65 -11.54 17.13 -26.86
C ALA A 65 -12.47 16.08 -26.22
N SER A 66 -12.25 14.79 -26.49
CA SER A 66 -13.00 13.68 -25.89
C SER A 66 -12.54 13.30 -24.47
N HIS A 67 -11.51 13.97 -23.94
CA HIS A 67 -10.95 13.71 -22.63
C HIS A 67 -10.83 15.00 -21.80
N LYS A 68 -10.98 14.90 -20.50
CA LYS A 68 -10.66 16.02 -19.60
C LYS A 68 -9.15 16.05 -19.37
N ILE A 69 -8.53 17.16 -19.66
CA ILE A 69 -7.10 17.38 -19.45
C ILE A 69 -6.94 18.41 -18.34
N PHE A 70 -6.23 18.05 -17.28
CA PHE A 70 -6.01 18.92 -16.13
C PHE A 70 -4.62 19.55 -16.12
N ARG A 71 -3.67 18.97 -16.84
CA ARG A 71 -2.31 19.46 -16.94
C ARG A 71 -1.72 19.14 -18.31
N PHE A 72 -1.01 20.11 -18.88
CA PHE A 72 -0.23 19.94 -20.11
C PHE A 72 0.96 20.90 -20.07
N LYS A 73 2.10 20.43 -19.59
CA LYS A 73 3.31 21.28 -19.41
C LYS A 73 4.57 20.50 -19.79
N LYS A 74 5.64 21.22 -20.13
CA LYS A 74 6.96 20.59 -20.25
C LYS A 74 7.33 19.90 -18.94
N ALA A 75 7.76 18.65 -19.02
CA ALA A 75 8.20 17.89 -17.85
C ALA A 75 9.51 18.45 -17.27
N TYR A 76 10.38 18.96 -18.14
CA TYR A 76 11.71 19.48 -17.78
C TYR A 76 11.94 20.88 -18.40
N PRO A 77 11.31 21.94 -17.88
CA PRO A 77 11.32 23.26 -18.52
C PRO A 77 12.72 23.89 -18.61
N ASN A 78 13.62 23.57 -17.68
CA ASN A 78 14.96 24.15 -17.58
C ASN A 78 16.07 23.24 -18.12
N THR A 79 15.73 22.13 -18.78
CA THR A 79 16.73 21.16 -19.26
C THR A 79 17.55 21.73 -20.43
N LYS A 80 18.84 21.44 -20.42
CA LYS A 80 19.76 21.71 -21.53
C LYS A 80 19.86 20.53 -22.52
N ARG A 81 19.35 19.37 -22.15
CA ARG A 81 19.43 18.14 -22.95
C ARG A 81 18.28 18.07 -23.95
N ASP A 82 18.59 17.98 -25.23
CA ASP A 82 17.59 17.99 -26.33
C ASP A 82 16.56 16.86 -26.19
N LEU A 83 16.98 15.68 -25.76
CA LEU A 83 16.10 14.54 -25.53
C LEU A 83 14.97 14.83 -24.52
N LEU A 84 15.19 15.72 -23.56
CA LEU A 84 14.22 16.05 -22.51
C LEU A 84 13.36 17.29 -22.87
N LYS A 85 13.75 18.07 -23.86
CA LYS A 85 13.02 19.27 -24.28
C LYS A 85 11.65 18.96 -24.90
N THR A 86 11.49 17.76 -25.41
CA THR A 86 10.27 17.27 -26.07
C THR A 86 9.36 16.46 -25.13
N VAL A 87 9.75 16.27 -23.86
CA VAL A 87 8.96 15.53 -22.88
C VAL A 87 7.97 16.45 -22.20
N TYR A 88 6.68 16.05 -22.24
CA TYR A 88 5.57 16.76 -21.60
C TYR A 88 4.92 15.90 -20.53
N THR A 89 4.45 16.54 -19.48
CA THR A 89 3.57 15.95 -18.48
C THR A 89 2.13 16.28 -18.85
N ILE A 90 1.31 15.27 -19.07
CA ILE A 90 -0.13 15.39 -19.29
C ILE A 90 -0.86 14.71 -18.14
N SER A 91 -1.93 15.36 -17.66
CA SER A 91 -2.84 14.78 -16.67
C SER A 91 -4.27 14.73 -17.20
N THR A 92 -4.93 13.60 -17.05
CA THR A 92 -6.28 13.32 -17.54
C THR A 92 -7.04 12.39 -16.58
N ASP A 93 -8.34 12.32 -16.74
CA ASP A 93 -9.22 11.39 -16.02
C ASP A 93 -9.33 9.99 -16.68
N ASN A 94 -8.83 9.85 -17.91
CA ASN A 94 -8.99 8.62 -18.69
C ASN A 94 -7.66 8.13 -19.29
N PRO A 95 -7.25 6.88 -18.98
CA PRO A 95 -6.02 6.28 -19.51
C PRO A 95 -6.03 6.08 -21.02
N GLU A 96 -7.20 6.04 -21.66
CA GLU A 96 -7.33 5.81 -23.10
C GLU A 96 -6.80 6.95 -23.95
N LEU A 97 -6.69 8.16 -23.40
CA LEU A 97 -6.12 9.33 -24.11
C LEU A 97 -4.78 8.97 -24.75
N LEU A 98 -3.90 8.37 -23.94
CA LEU A 98 -2.55 8.06 -24.40
C LEU A 98 -2.53 6.99 -25.48
N GLY A 99 -3.27 5.89 -25.26
CA GLY A 99 -3.42 4.83 -26.25
C GLY A 99 -3.96 5.36 -27.59
N SER A 100 -4.96 6.23 -27.51
CA SER A 100 -5.56 6.88 -28.69
C SER A 100 -4.58 7.79 -29.44
N LEU A 101 -3.78 8.58 -28.71
CA LEU A 101 -2.77 9.43 -29.32
C LEU A 101 -1.66 8.61 -29.98
N GLN A 102 -1.15 7.59 -29.33
CA GLN A 102 -0.11 6.72 -29.87
C GLN A 102 -0.59 5.89 -31.07
N TYR A 103 -1.81 5.38 -31.00
CA TYR A 103 -2.39 4.60 -32.11
C TYR A 103 -2.56 5.44 -33.38
N ASN A 104 -3.07 6.68 -33.24
CA ASN A 104 -3.34 7.55 -34.38
C ASN A 104 -2.10 8.35 -34.87
N PHE A 105 -1.14 8.61 -33.99
CA PHE A 105 0.05 9.44 -34.25
C PHE A 105 1.32 8.82 -33.63
N PRO A 106 1.72 7.58 -34.03
CA PRO A 106 2.82 6.84 -33.39
C PRO A 106 4.17 7.55 -33.47
N ASP A 107 4.43 8.30 -34.56
CA ASP A 107 5.68 9.04 -34.74
C ASP A 107 5.72 10.35 -33.94
N LYS A 108 4.56 10.86 -33.53
CA LYS A 108 4.45 12.10 -32.75
C LYS A 108 4.48 11.85 -31.24
N TYR A 109 3.82 10.79 -30.77
CA TYR A 109 3.70 10.45 -29.35
C TYR A 109 4.50 9.20 -29.01
N THR A 110 5.77 9.40 -28.71
CA THR A 110 6.68 8.30 -28.42
C THR A 110 7.14 8.35 -26.97
N ARG A 111 7.65 7.24 -26.45
CA ARG A 111 8.15 7.08 -25.07
C ARG A 111 7.19 7.58 -23.99
N VAL A 112 6.62 6.68 -23.28
CA VAL A 112 5.64 6.98 -22.25
C VAL A 112 6.07 6.36 -20.92
N GLY A 113 6.20 7.23 -19.92
CA GLY A 113 6.12 6.82 -18.54
C GLY A 113 4.73 7.18 -18.02
N GLN A 114 3.88 6.20 -17.74
CA GLN A 114 2.61 6.43 -17.09
C GLN A 114 2.83 6.38 -15.57
N PHE A 115 2.37 7.42 -14.88
CA PHE A 115 2.36 7.43 -13.42
C PHE A 115 1.06 8.08 -12.95
N PHE A 116 0.57 7.61 -11.82
CA PHE A 116 -0.56 8.19 -11.15
C PHE A 116 0.00 9.07 -10.04
N THR A 117 -0.30 10.36 -10.06
CA THR A 117 -0.05 11.24 -8.92
C THR A 117 -1.36 11.95 -8.57
N THR A 118 -1.61 12.10 -7.31
CA THR A 118 -2.55 13.11 -6.82
C THR A 118 -1.80 14.44 -6.72
N GLU A 119 -2.50 15.55 -6.79
CA GLU A 119 -1.88 16.89 -6.65
C GLU A 119 -1.13 17.08 -5.34
N ASN A 120 -1.38 16.21 -4.36
CA ASN A 120 -0.84 16.25 -3.00
C ASN A 120 0.19 15.15 -2.71
N ALA A 121 0.75 14.48 -3.70
CA ALA A 121 1.77 13.45 -3.45
C ALA A 121 2.99 14.04 -2.71
N TYR A 122 3.43 13.36 -1.66
CA TYR A 122 4.57 13.76 -0.86
C TYR A 122 5.77 12.86 -1.12
N TYR A 123 6.89 13.44 -1.49
CA TYR A 123 8.15 12.71 -1.71
C TYR A 123 9.17 13.13 -0.65
N PRO A 124 9.56 12.24 0.27
CA PRO A 124 10.63 12.53 1.23
C PRO A 124 12.01 12.55 0.56
N ASN A 125 12.98 13.21 1.21
CA ASN A 125 14.34 13.35 0.68
C ASN A 125 15.16 12.04 0.65
N ASP A 126 14.65 10.98 1.25
CA ASP A 126 15.19 9.61 1.31
C ASP A 126 14.29 8.60 0.57
N TYR A 127 13.52 9.08 -0.41
CA TYR A 127 12.62 8.23 -1.19
C TYR A 127 13.35 7.19 -2.05
N GLY A 128 14.38 7.62 -2.72
CA GLY A 128 15.10 6.84 -3.72
C GLY A 128 15.15 7.54 -5.08
N THR A 129 15.85 6.95 -6.04
CA THR A 129 16.17 7.60 -7.33
C THR A 129 14.97 7.75 -8.28
N THR A 130 13.80 7.21 -7.94
CA THR A 130 12.54 7.46 -8.67
C THR A 130 11.80 8.69 -8.17
N SER A 131 12.35 9.38 -7.15
CA SER A 131 11.83 10.66 -6.67
C SER A 131 11.92 11.74 -7.74
N PRO A 132 10.91 12.62 -7.86
CA PRO A 132 11.01 13.84 -8.69
C PRO A 132 11.78 14.96 -8.00
N ILE A 133 12.15 14.82 -6.74
CA ILE A 133 12.96 15.77 -5.97
C ILE A 133 14.34 15.17 -5.70
N GLU A 134 15.27 15.99 -5.20
CA GLU A 134 16.60 15.55 -4.81
C GLU A 134 16.50 14.42 -3.76
N ASN A 135 17.21 13.32 -4.02
CA ASN A 135 17.27 12.18 -3.11
C ASN A 135 18.60 12.19 -2.38
N LEU A 136 18.55 12.32 -1.06
CA LEU A 136 19.69 12.34 -0.16
C LEU A 136 19.90 11.01 0.58
N GLY A 137 18.97 10.08 0.44
CA GLY A 137 18.96 8.75 1.09
C GLY A 137 19.38 7.62 0.16
N ALA A 138 18.48 6.66 -0.05
CA ALA A 138 18.76 5.44 -0.80
C ALA A 138 19.21 5.70 -2.24
N PRO A 139 20.35 5.16 -2.69
CA PRO A 139 20.88 5.37 -4.04
C PRO A 139 20.19 4.51 -5.12
N TYR A 140 19.01 3.96 -4.86
CA TYR A 140 18.25 3.10 -5.78
C TYR A 140 16.82 3.55 -5.97
N PRO A 141 16.14 3.04 -7.02
CA PRO A 141 14.76 3.37 -7.27
C PRO A 141 13.83 2.73 -6.22
N ALA A 142 12.80 3.50 -5.84
CA ALA A 142 11.76 3.08 -4.90
C ALA A 142 10.55 2.46 -5.63
N TYR A 143 10.80 1.49 -6.53
CA TYR A 143 9.72 0.88 -7.30
C TYR A 143 8.65 0.20 -6.45
N ASP A 144 9.01 -0.30 -5.29
CA ASP A 144 8.09 -0.87 -4.31
C ASP A 144 7.13 0.19 -3.73
N LEU A 145 7.64 1.38 -3.42
CA LEU A 145 6.83 2.52 -2.95
C LEU A 145 5.97 3.10 -4.09
N ASP A 146 6.54 3.24 -5.30
CA ASP A 146 5.79 3.62 -6.50
C ASP A 146 4.64 2.64 -6.77
N MET A 147 4.90 1.33 -6.63
CA MET A 147 3.93 0.28 -6.91
C MET A 147 2.69 0.36 -6.03
N ILE A 148 2.84 0.75 -4.77
CA ILE A 148 1.73 0.87 -3.82
C ILE A 148 1.12 2.27 -3.76
N MET A 149 1.61 3.24 -4.54
CA MET A 149 1.20 4.65 -4.47
C MET A 149 1.46 5.25 -3.08
N ALA A 150 2.65 5.02 -2.54
CA ALA A 150 3.03 5.53 -1.22
C ALA A 150 3.08 7.07 -1.18
N PRO A 151 3.68 7.79 -2.15
CA PRO A 151 3.71 9.25 -2.15
C PRO A 151 2.32 9.88 -2.08
N GLU A 152 1.34 9.31 -2.78
CA GLU A 152 -0.03 9.78 -2.76
C GLU A 152 -0.70 9.53 -1.40
N ALA A 153 -0.43 8.39 -0.76
CA ALA A 153 -0.89 8.11 0.60
C ALA A 153 -0.28 9.08 1.61
N TRP A 154 1.00 9.40 1.47
CA TRP A 154 1.71 10.35 2.33
C TRP A 154 1.26 11.80 2.15
N GLY A 155 0.66 12.13 1.02
CA GLY A 155 -0.06 13.39 0.84
C GLY A 155 -1.29 13.53 1.76
N ILE A 156 -1.85 12.41 2.24
CA ILE A 156 -2.93 12.39 3.22
C ILE A 156 -2.37 12.28 4.65
N THR A 157 -1.50 11.30 4.90
CA THR A 157 -0.88 11.07 6.21
C THR A 157 0.43 10.32 6.10
N ARG A 158 1.38 10.62 6.98
CA ARG A 158 2.65 9.90 7.14
C ARG A 158 2.66 9.02 8.39
N GLY A 159 1.51 8.86 9.01
CA GLY A 159 1.35 8.11 10.25
C GLY A 159 1.09 8.98 11.47
N ASN A 160 0.87 8.32 12.61
CA ASN A 160 0.62 8.96 13.90
C ASN A 160 1.23 8.08 15.00
N SER A 161 1.97 8.69 15.94
CA SER A 161 2.63 8.00 17.07
C SER A 161 1.67 7.30 18.03
N GLN A 162 0.38 7.61 17.96
CA GLN A 162 -0.65 6.86 18.70
C GLN A 162 -0.88 5.45 18.14
N VAL A 163 -0.50 5.22 16.88
CA VAL A 163 -0.55 3.88 16.27
C VAL A 163 0.79 3.20 16.53
N ILE A 164 0.76 2.14 17.30
CA ILE A 164 1.94 1.38 17.68
C ILE A 164 2.03 0.14 16.79
N VAL A 165 3.12 0.03 16.05
CA VAL A 165 3.49 -1.11 15.23
C VAL A 165 4.36 -2.07 16.05
N GLY A 166 3.93 -3.32 16.20
CA GLY A 166 4.70 -4.38 16.80
C GLY A 166 5.51 -5.12 15.73
N ILE A 167 6.81 -5.29 15.95
CA ILE A 167 7.67 -6.08 15.07
C ILE A 167 8.10 -7.34 15.82
N SER A 168 7.55 -8.49 15.40
CA SER A 168 7.97 -9.82 15.84
C SER A 168 8.97 -10.38 14.84
N ASP A 169 10.27 -10.18 15.10
CA ASP A 169 11.34 -10.53 14.16
C ASP A 169 12.69 -10.70 14.90
N ALA A 170 13.77 -10.83 14.14
CA ALA A 170 15.11 -10.67 14.65
C ALA A 170 15.30 -9.27 15.26
N LYS A 171 16.37 -9.08 15.99
CA LYS A 171 16.68 -7.81 16.64
C LYS A 171 16.74 -6.67 15.62
N ILE A 172 16.17 -5.52 15.98
CA ILE A 172 16.31 -4.27 15.24
C ILE A 172 17.55 -3.52 15.76
N ASP A 173 18.31 -2.91 14.87
CA ASP A 173 19.40 -2.02 15.24
C ASP A 173 18.83 -0.67 15.72
N SER A 174 18.85 -0.45 17.03
CA SER A 174 18.36 0.79 17.66
C SER A 174 19.24 2.00 17.45
N LEU A 175 20.46 1.80 16.95
CA LEU A 175 21.41 2.87 16.67
C LEU A 175 21.36 3.31 15.20
N ASP A 176 20.67 2.55 14.36
CA ASP A 176 20.39 2.95 12.99
C ASP A 176 19.64 4.30 12.97
N PRO A 177 20.08 5.29 12.19
CA PRO A 177 19.45 6.61 12.10
C PRO A 177 17.95 6.55 11.80
N ASP A 178 17.47 5.53 11.06
CA ASP A 178 16.04 5.34 10.74
C ASP A 178 15.19 4.99 11.97
N PHE A 179 15.81 4.53 13.06
CA PHE A 179 15.10 4.14 14.28
C PHE A 179 15.47 4.95 15.51
N LYS A 180 16.44 5.86 15.41
CA LYS A 180 16.96 6.62 16.56
C LYS A 180 15.85 7.38 17.27
N GLY A 181 15.59 7.01 18.52
CA GLY A 181 14.58 7.64 19.38
C GLY A 181 13.14 7.24 19.08
N ARG A 182 12.90 6.31 18.14
CA ARG A 182 11.55 5.90 17.72
C ARG A 182 11.11 4.54 18.26
N ILE A 183 12.04 3.70 18.66
CA ILE A 183 11.68 2.43 19.27
C ILE A 183 11.23 2.70 20.70
N ARG A 184 9.91 2.62 20.91
CA ARG A 184 9.29 2.93 22.21
C ARG A 184 9.70 1.92 23.28
N ASN A 185 9.83 0.65 22.92
CA ASN A 185 10.23 -0.40 23.82
C ASN A 185 10.86 -1.58 23.06
N TYR A 186 11.97 -2.09 23.61
CA TYR A 186 12.51 -3.40 23.28
C TYR A 186 12.04 -4.38 24.34
N LEU A 187 11.14 -5.27 23.97
CA LEU A 187 10.78 -6.37 24.82
C LEU A 187 11.93 -7.39 24.85
N LYS A 188 12.00 -8.18 25.88
CA LYS A 188 13.08 -9.14 26.07
C LYS A 188 13.04 -10.17 24.94
N TYR A 189 14.06 -10.20 24.11
CA TYR A 189 14.19 -11.24 23.08
C TYR A 189 14.39 -12.59 23.74
N SER A 190 13.66 -13.62 23.27
CA SER A 190 13.85 -14.99 23.69
C SER A 190 15.27 -15.48 23.34
N ASN A 191 15.74 -16.52 24.03
CA ASN A 191 17.04 -17.14 23.75
C ASN A 191 17.18 -17.67 22.31
N ALA A 192 16.06 -17.90 21.62
CA ALA A 192 16.02 -18.34 20.22
C ALA A 192 16.62 -17.30 19.24
N THR A 193 16.78 -16.04 19.67
CA THR A 193 17.36 -14.97 18.83
C THR A 193 18.87 -14.81 19.01
N LYS A 194 19.49 -15.60 19.87
CA LYS A 194 20.95 -15.60 19.99
C LYS A 194 21.61 -16.11 18.70
N GLY A 195 22.41 -15.26 18.06
CA GLY A 195 23.13 -15.60 16.82
C GLY A 195 22.39 -15.29 15.52
N LEU A 196 21.20 -14.69 15.56
CA LEU A 196 20.53 -14.21 14.38
C LEU A 196 21.01 -12.81 13.99
N LYS A 197 21.11 -12.63 12.67
CA LYS A 197 21.59 -11.41 12.07
C LYS A 197 20.57 -10.29 12.31
N CYS A 198 20.95 -9.17 12.90
CA CYS A 198 20.07 -8.01 13.12
C CYS A 198 19.51 -7.43 11.81
N ALA A 199 20.16 -7.68 10.69
CA ALA A 199 19.78 -7.12 9.40
C ALA A 199 18.33 -7.47 8.99
N HIS A 200 17.81 -8.67 9.31
CA HIS A 200 16.46 -9.05 8.94
C HIS A 200 15.41 -8.22 9.67
N GLY A 201 15.48 -8.15 11.01
CA GLY A 201 14.51 -7.37 11.79
C GLY A 201 14.57 -5.87 11.49
N SER A 202 15.79 -5.32 11.31
CA SER A 202 15.96 -3.93 10.90
C SER A 202 15.36 -3.66 9.52
N SER A 203 15.56 -4.56 8.55
CA SER A 203 15.01 -4.46 7.21
C SER A 203 13.48 -4.45 7.20
N VAL A 204 12.88 -5.39 7.94
CA VAL A 204 11.44 -5.51 8.10
C VAL A 204 10.85 -4.25 8.76
N ALA A 205 11.48 -3.80 9.84
CA ALA A 205 11.04 -2.58 10.53
C ALA A 205 11.17 -1.34 9.64
N ALA A 206 12.24 -1.20 8.85
CA ALA A 206 12.45 -0.07 7.97
C ALA A 206 11.35 0.03 6.89
N ILE A 207 10.96 -1.07 6.28
CA ILE A 207 9.87 -1.08 5.31
C ILE A 207 8.59 -0.52 5.93
N ALA A 208 8.26 -0.93 7.15
CA ALA A 208 7.04 -0.51 7.81
C ALA A 208 7.11 0.93 8.36
N VAL A 209 8.21 1.30 9.02
CA VAL A 209 8.23 2.47 9.92
C VAL A 209 9.52 3.31 9.90
N ALA A 210 10.47 3.13 8.99
CA ALA A 210 11.69 3.95 8.96
C ALA A 210 11.37 5.46 8.94
N THR A 211 12.27 6.25 9.50
CA THR A 211 12.13 7.70 9.55
C THR A 211 12.24 8.28 8.16
N MET A 212 11.32 9.16 7.80
CA MET A 212 11.35 9.96 6.56
C MET A 212 12.13 11.24 6.75
N ASP A 213 12.62 11.80 5.65
CA ASP A 213 13.25 13.13 5.58
C ASP A 213 14.52 13.27 6.42
N ASN A 214 15.16 12.18 6.73
CA ASN A 214 16.43 12.19 7.48
C ASN A 214 17.67 12.13 6.57
N GLY A 215 17.48 12.05 5.25
CA GLY A 215 18.57 11.98 4.26
C GLY A 215 19.37 10.68 4.32
N TYR A 216 18.80 9.62 4.90
CA TYR A 216 19.46 8.34 5.13
C TYR A 216 18.51 7.17 4.84
N GLY A 217 19.05 6.02 4.45
CA GLY A 217 18.28 4.79 4.29
C GLY A 217 17.14 4.93 3.30
N ARG A 218 15.95 4.56 3.73
CA ARG A 218 14.73 4.66 2.95
C ARG A 218 13.54 5.10 3.80
N ALA A 219 12.61 5.79 3.17
CA ALA A 219 11.34 6.14 3.80
C ALA A 219 10.52 4.90 4.16
N GLY A 220 10.11 4.77 5.41
CA GLY A 220 9.16 3.76 5.88
C GLY A 220 7.73 4.17 5.59
N ILE A 221 6.84 3.19 5.35
CA ILE A 221 5.46 3.46 4.93
C ILE A 221 4.69 4.26 5.98
N CYS A 222 4.78 3.88 7.28
CA CYS A 222 4.18 4.62 8.40
C CYS A 222 5.25 5.31 9.23
N SER A 223 5.94 6.28 8.63
CA SER A 223 7.10 6.92 9.24
C SER A 223 6.83 7.55 10.61
N ASN A 224 5.63 8.04 10.87
CA ASN A 224 5.27 8.67 12.15
C ASN A 224 4.57 7.69 13.12
N CYS A 225 4.43 6.40 12.78
CA CYS A 225 3.98 5.39 13.72
C CYS A 225 5.06 5.06 14.75
N ASP A 226 4.67 4.81 15.98
CA ASP A 226 5.59 4.28 17.00
C ASP A 226 5.88 2.78 16.76
N VAL A 227 7.02 2.30 17.25
CA VAL A 227 7.41 0.91 17.10
C VAL A 227 7.78 0.25 18.42
N ILE A 228 7.36 -0.99 18.57
CA ILE A 228 7.77 -1.91 19.65
C ILE A 228 8.32 -3.17 18.99
N ALA A 229 9.42 -3.69 19.48
CA ALA A 229 10.07 -4.87 18.91
C ALA A 229 10.17 -6.02 19.92
N ASN A 230 9.99 -7.23 19.45
CA ASN A 230 10.17 -8.47 20.20
C ASN A 230 10.73 -9.58 19.29
N GLY A 231 11.07 -10.74 19.87
CA GLY A 231 11.54 -11.92 19.16
C GLY A 231 10.51 -12.55 18.21
N TYR A 232 10.88 -13.64 17.59
CA TYR A 232 10.06 -14.35 16.60
C TYR A 232 9.99 -15.86 16.83
N GLY A 233 9.09 -16.49 16.07
CA GLY A 233 8.92 -17.94 16.07
C GLY A 233 8.13 -18.48 17.27
N ASN A 234 7.72 -17.62 18.19
CA ASN A 234 6.89 -17.98 19.33
C ASN A 234 5.66 -17.07 19.40
N PHE A 235 4.50 -17.63 19.64
CA PHE A 235 3.27 -16.86 19.77
C PHE A 235 3.26 -15.97 21.03
N ASN A 236 3.97 -16.37 22.08
CA ASN A 236 4.15 -15.55 23.28
C ASN A 236 4.84 -14.20 22.99
N ASP A 237 5.71 -14.14 21.98
CA ASP A 237 6.34 -12.88 21.57
C ASP A 237 5.30 -11.91 20.98
N ILE A 238 4.30 -12.44 20.25
CA ILE A 238 3.15 -11.68 19.75
C ILE A 238 2.29 -11.19 20.93
N GLU A 239 1.98 -12.04 21.90
CA GLU A 239 1.22 -11.66 23.10
C GLU A 239 1.87 -10.53 23.88
N GLN A 240 3.18 -10.55 24.00
CA GLN A 240 3.92 -9.48 24.68
C GLN A 240 3.85 -8.16 23.91
N LEU A 241 3.88 -8.18 22.56
CA LEU A 241 3.69 -6.99 21.74
C LEU A 241 2.28 -6.41 21.93
N VAL A 242 1.25 -7.26 21.98
CA VAL A 242 -0.13 -6.85 22.28
C VAL A 242 -0.22 -6.22 23.67
N ALA A 243 0.35 -6.85 24.68
CA ALA A 243 0.38 -6.35 26.06
C ALA A 243 1.09 -5.00 26.18
N ALA A 244 2.10 -4.77 25.32
CA ALA A 244 2.83 -3.50 25.23
C ALA A 244 2.10 -2.42 24.40
N GLY A 245 0.92 -2.72 23.84
CA GLY A 245 0.05 -1.78 23.16
C GLY A 245 0.17 -1.76 21.64
N ALA A 246 0.82 -2.74 21.02
CA ALA A 246 0.83 -2.86 19.57
C ALA A 246 -0.59 -3.09 19.03
N LYS A 247 -0.98 -2.31 18.03
CA LYS A 247 -2.29 -2.40 17.37
C LYS A 247 -2.21 -3.22 16.08
N VAL A 248 -1.11 -3.12 15.37
CA VAL A 248 -0.77 -4.00 14.25
C VAL A 248 0.57 -4.67 14.51
N ILE A 249 0.67 -5.96 14.22
CA ILE A 249 1.87 -6.75 14.48
C ILE A 249 2.34 -7.37 13.19
N ASN A 250 3.59 -7.09 12.82
CA ASN A 250 4.26 -7.75 11.72
C ASN A 250 4.97 -9.02 12.20
N ALA A 251 4.68 -10.15 11.57
CA ALA A 251 5.31 -11.45 11.81
C ALA A 251 5.94 -11.96 10.50
N SER A 252 7.17 -11.53 10.22
CA SER A 252 7.90 -11.93 9.00
C SER A 252 8.67 -13.24 9.21
N TRP A 253 8.01 -14.23 9.77
CA TRP A 253 8.55 -15.57 10.02
C TRP A 253 7.49 -16.66 9.79
N ALA A 254 7.93 -17.89 9.61
CA ALA A 254 7.05 -19.01 9.36
C ALA A 254 7.44 -20.26 10.17
N LYS A 255 6.42 -20.98 10.63
CA LYS A 255 6.51 -22.35 11.11
C LYS A 255 5.91 -23.30 10.09
N CYS A 256 6.63 -24.36 9.79
CA CYS A 256 6.25 -25.34 8.77
C CYS A 256 5.09 -26.21 9.21
N THR A 257 5.04 -26.54 10.49
CA THR A 257 4.01 -27.40 11.07
C THR A 257 3.53 -26.84 12.41
N MET A 258 2.26 -26.91 12.62
CA MET A 258 1.60 -26.71 13.92
C MET A 258 0.45 -27.69 14.03
N GLY A 259 0.29 -28.33 15.17
CA GLY A 259 -0.75 -29.35 15.33
C GLY A 259 -1.37 -29.41 16.71
N GLY A 260 -2.41 -30.22 16.81
CA GLY A 260 -3.11 -30.53 18.06
C GLY A 260 -3.75 -29.31 18.72
N LYS A 261 -4.07 -29.47 19.98
CA LYS A 261 -4.77 -28.49 20.80
C LYS A 261 -4.04 -27.14 20.89
N TYR A 262 -2.72 -27.14 20.78
CA TYR A 262 -1.91 -25.92 20.79
C TYR A 262 -2.26 -25.01 19.58
N LYS A 263 -2.40 -25.58 18.38
CA LYS A 263 -2.82 -24.84 17.20
C LYS A 263 -4.22 -24.26 17.36
N GLU A 264 -5.15 -25.05 17.89
CA GLU A 264 -6.53 -24.61 18.13
C GLU A 264 -6.58 -23.44 19.13
N ASN A 265 -5.86 -23.56 20.24
CA ASN A 265 -5.78 -22.49 21.24
C ASN A 265 -5.23 -21.19 20.66
N ILE A 266 -4.17 -21.26 19.83
CA ILE A 266 -3.63 -20.09 19.15
C ILE A 266 -4.67 -19.49 18.19
N GLN A 267 -5.37 -20.32 17.43
CA GLN A 267 -6.41 -19.86 16.51
C GLN A 267 -7.51 -19.07 17.25
N GLU A 268 -8.01 -19.61 18.37
CA GLU A 268 -9.03 -18.92 19.16
C GLU A 268 -8.49 -17.60 19.74
N ARG A 269 -7.24 -17.60 20.21
CA ARG A 269 -6.62 -16.39 20.74
C ARG A 269 -6.41 -15.31 19.67
N ILE A 270 -6.06 -15.69 18.45
CA ILE A 270 -5.97 -14.76 17.31
C ILE A 270 -7.34 -14.14 17.01
N LYS A 271 -8.42 -14.92 17.07
CA LYS A 271 -9.78 -14.39 16.87
C LYS A 271 -10.13 -13.34 17.94
N GLU A 272 -9.85 -13.61 19.20
CA GLU A 272 -10.05 -12.64 20.29
C GLU A 272 -9.27 -11.35 20.05
N MET A 273 -7.97 -11.44 19.69
CA MET A 273 -7.15 -10.27 19.37
C MET A 273 -7.75 -9.46 18.22
N TYR A 274 -8.22 -10.15 17.19
CA TYR A 274 -8.82 -9.52 16.03
C TYR A 274 -10.13 -8.81 16.37
N ASP A 275 -10.98 -9.41 17.21
CA ASP A 275 -12.21 -8.81 17.70
C ASP A 275 -11.93 -7.61 18.63
N ASP A 276 -10.84 -7.63 19.38
CA ASP A 276 -10.33 -6.52 20.19
C ASP A 276 -9.66 -5.40 19.35
N GLY A 277 -9.65 -5.53 18.03
CA GLY A 277 -9.11 -4.52 17.11
C GLY A 277 -7.59 -4.57 16.90
N ILE A 278 -6.98 -5.75 17.09
CA ILE A 278 -5.56 -6.01 16.85
C ILE A 278 -5.42 -6.86 15.59
N ILE A 279 -4.52 -6.48 14.69
CA ILE A 279 -4.27 -7.23 13.46
C ILE A 279 -2.85 -7.79 13.47
N ILE A 280 -2.74 -9.08 13.16
CA ILE A 280 -1.47 -9.73 12.86
C ILE A 280 -1.33 -9.81 11.34
N VAL A 281 -0.21 -9.32 10.81
CA VAL A 281 0.17 -9.43 9.40
C VAL A 281 1.35 -10.37 9.31
N ALA A 282 1.26 -11.40 8.50
CA ALA A 282 2.32 -12.40 8.40
C ALA A 282 2.72 -12.66 6.94
N GLY A 283 4.02 -12.84 6.71
CA GLY A 283 4.51 -13.32 5.44
C GLY A 283 4.00 -14.74 5.16
N ALA A 284 3.47 -14.97 3.96
CA ALA A 284 2.92 -16.27 3.57
C ALA A 284 3.96 -17.41 3.57
N GLY A 285 5.26 -17.06 3.65
CA GLY A 285 6.40 -17.94 3.60
C GLY A 285 7.11 -17.93 2.23
N ASN A 286 8.24 -18.61 2.16
CA ASN A 286 9.03 -18.76 0.95
C ASN A 286 9.12 -20.23 0.58
N GLY A 287 9.17 -20.54 -0.70
CA GLY A 287 9.05 -21.90 -1.22
C GLY A 287 10.07 -22.92 -0.67
N THR A 288 11.22 -22.43 -0.22
CA THR A 288 12.31 -23.27 0.30
C THR A 288 12.35 -23.38 1.82
N ASP A 289 11.61 -22.54 2.53
CA ASP A 289 11.73 -22.41 4.01
C ASP A 289 11.44 -23.73 4.74
N CYS A 290 10.54 -24.54 4.21
CA CYS A 290 10.02 -25.74 4.86
C CYS A 290 10.19 -27.04 4.04
N ASN A 291 11.08 -27.05 3.05
CA ASN A 291 11.30 -28.23 2.22
C ASN A 291 11.80 -29.45 3.03
N LYS A 292 12.57 -29.21 4.10
CA LYS A 292 13.04 -30.27 5.02
C LYS A 292 11.89 -30.98 5.73
N ASP A 293 10.75 -30.28 5.90
CA ASP A 293 9.53 -30.82 6.53
C ASP A 293 8.53 -31.33 5.47
N GLY A 294 8.96 -31.54 4.25
CA GLY A 294 8.15 -32.03 3.14
C GLY A 294 7.15 -31.02 2.58
N LYS A 295 7.27 -29.74 2.94
CA LYS A 295 6.38 -28.67 2.46
C LYS A 295 6.78 -28.23 1.04
N LYS A 296 5.76 -27.92 0.25
CA LYS A 296 5.88 -27.46 -1.14
C LYS A 296 5.37 -26.05 -1.27
N LEU A 297 5.72 -25.40 -2.37
CA LEU A 297 5.06 -24.16 -2.78
C LEU A 297 3.54 -24.38 -2.86
N GLY A 298 2.76 -23.55 -2.20
CA GLY A 298 1.31 -23.71 -2.10
C GLY A 298 0.80 -24.29 -0.79
N ASP A 299 1.67 -24.86 0.04
CA ASP A 299 1.31 -25.37 1.35
C ASP A 299 1.09 -24.24 2.38
N SER A 300 0.25 -24.53 3.38
CA SER A 300 -0.04 -23.59 4.45
C SER A 300 1.10 -23.53 5.47
N LEU A 301 1.58 -22.32 5.77
CA LEU A 301 2.57 -22.03 6.80
C LEU A 301 1.97 -21.11 7.88
N TYR A 302 2.49 -21.19 9.10
CA TYR A 302 1.97 -20.45 10.25
C TYR A 302 2.96 -19.39 10.74
N PRO A 303 2.48 -18.19 11.20
CA PRO A 303 1.09 -17.85 11.53
C PRO A 303 0.23 -17.45 10.34
N ALA A 304 0.79 -17.24 9.13
CA ALA A 304 0.09 -16.68 7.98
C ALA A 304 -1.21 -17.41 7.59
N SER A 305 -1.29 -18.73 7.84
CA SER A 305 -2.48 -19.53 7.48
C SER A 305 -3.50 -19.69 8.60
N PHE A 306 -3.37 -18.96 9.70
CA PHE A 306 -4.44 -18.85 10.68
C PHE A 306 -5.55 -17.92 10.16
N GLU A 307 -6.79 -18.26 10.49
CA GLU A 307 -7.93 -17.37 10.27
C GLU A 307 -7.73 -16.06 11.06
N ARG A 308 -8.06 -14.92 10.47
CA ARG A 308 -7.87 -13.58 11.05
C ARG A 308 -6.42 -13.11 11.16
N VAL A 309 -5.47 -13.82 10.56
CA VAL A 309 -4.15 -13.29 10.25
C VAL A 309 -4.17 -12.81 8.80
N ILE A 310 -3.72 -11.59 8.52
CA ILE A 310 -3.57 -11.13 7.15
C ILE A 310 -2.32 -11.76 6.55
N SER A 311 -2.53 -12.73 5.67
CA SER A 311 -1.48 -13.46 4.97
C SER A 311 -1.02 -12.70 3.74
N VAL A 312 0.28 -12.37 3.68
CA VAL A 312 0.84 -11.55 2.60
C VAL A 312 1.89 -12.31 1.81
N SER A 313 1.66 -12.48 0.52
CA SER A 313 2.65 -12.98 -0.41
C SER A 313 3.33 -11.86 -1.19
N GLY A 314 4.39 -12.15 -1.93
CA GLY A 314 5.23 -11.16 -2.57
C GLY A 314 5.03 -11.07 -4.07
N VAL A 315 5.03 -9.86 -4.59
CA VAL A 315 5.12 -9.58 -6.03
C VAL A 315 6.23 -8.57 -6.28
N TYR A 316 6.71 -8.50 -7.51
CA TYR A 316 7.68 -7.50 -7.91
C TYR A 316 7.42 -6.96 -9.31
N THR A 317 8.12 -5.90 -9.64
CA THR A 317 8.04 -5.23 -10.93
C THR A 317 8.97 -5.89 -11.91
N ILE A 318 8.47 -6.23 -13.10
CA ILE A 318 9.30 -6.69 -14.22
C ILE A 318 9.09 -5.76 -15.39
N ASN A 319 10.19 -5.42 -16.02
CA ASN A 319 10.20 -4.72 -17.27
C ASN A 319 10.74 -5.61 -18.39
N ARG A 320 9.93 -5.85 -19.40
CA ARG A 320 10.32 -6.65 -20.58
C ARG A 320 10.90 -5.83 -21.73
N GLU A 321 10.83 -4.51 -21.68
CA GLU A 321 11.14 -3.64 -22.84
C GLU A 321 12.37 -2.77 -22.66
N THR A 322 13.01 -2.74 -21.50
CA THR A 322 14.12 -1.83 -21.28
C THR A 322 15.42 -2.53 -21.07
N THR A 323 16.46 -1.81 -21.47
CA THR A 323 17.82 -2.00 -21.01
C THR A 323 17.85 -2.06 -19.49
N ASP A 324 18.54 -3.04 -18.98
CA ASP A 324 18.83 -3.22 -17.58
C ASP A 324 19.27 -1.91 -16.95
N GLN A 325 18.59 -1.50 -15.88
CA GLN A 325 19.11 -0.44 -15.03
C GLN A 325 20.14 -1.07 -14.10
N VAL A 326 21.40 -0.75 -14.33
CA VAL A 326 22.51 -1.22 -13.51
C VAL A 326 22.73 -0.23 -12.37
N PHE A 327 22.63 -0.71 -11.15
CA PHE A 327 22.98 0.03 -9.94
C PHE A 327 24.31 -0.51 -9.43
N GLU A 328 25.19 0.37 -9.00
CA GLU A 328 26.38 -0.02 -8.30
C GLU A 328 26.21 0.30 -6.81
N HIS A 329 26.27 -0.71 -5.98
CA HIS A 329 26.21 -0.58 -4.56
C HIS A 329 27.28 -1.46 -3.92
N GLU A 330 28.17 -0.84 -3.12
CA GLU A 330 29.29 -1.51 -2.44
C GLU A 330 30.13 -2.41 -3.38
N GLY A 331 30.39 -1.94 -4.60
CA GLY A 331 31.17 -2.69 -5.60
C GLY A 331 30.40 -3.86 -6.25
N ARG A 332 29.09 -4.00 -5.99
CA ARG A 332 28.21 -4.98 -6.66
C ARG A 332 27.34 -4.29 -7.68
N LYS A 333 27.36 -4.79 -8.90
CA LYS A 333 26.39 -4.38 -9.93
C LYS A 333 25.09 -5.14 -9.73
N LEU A 334 24.02 -4.39 -9.47
CA LEU A 334 22.66 -4.92 -9.41
C LEU A 334 21.95 -4.50 -10.67
N THR A 335 21.44 -5.47 -11.41
CA THR A 335 20.69 -5.23 -12.63
C THR A 335 19.20 -5.41 -12.36
N LYS A 336 18.40 -4.43 -12.71
CA LYS A 336 16.95 -4.46 -12.53
C LYS A 336 16.22 -3.98 -13.77
N GLN A 337 15.30 -4.79 -14.25
CA GLN A 337 14.45 -4.46 -15.38
C GLN A 337 13.09 -3.93 -14.89
N VAL A 338 12.67 -2.79 -15.38
CA VAL A 338 11.41 -2.17 -14.97
C VAL A 338 10.64 -1.65 -16.18
N LYS A 339 9.48 -2.22 -16.47
CA LYS A 339 8.58 -1.76 -17.53
C LYS A 339 7.39 -0.96 -17.00
N ASP A 340 6.63 -1.55 -16.09
CA ASP A 340 5.49 -0.90 -15.42
C ASP A 340 5.74 -0.92 -13.91
N ARG A 341 6.11 0.21 -13.36
CA ARG A 341 6.41 0.37 -11.93
C ARG A 341 5.24 -0.02 -11.02
N ARG A 342 4.04 -0.12 -11.58
CA ARG A 342 2.80 -0.42 -10.85
C ARG A 342 2.24 -1.80 -11.14
N ALA A 343 2.92 -2.60 -11.94
CA ALA A 343 2.55 -4.00 -12.14
C ALA A 343 2.84 -4.82 -10.87
N GLY A 344 2.20 -5.94 -10.73
CA GLY A 344 2.42 -6.85 -9.62
C GLY A 344 2.56 -8.26 -10.14
N TYR A 345 3.74 -8.62 -10.62
CA TYR A 345 4.04 -9.97 -11.08
C TYR A 345 4.45 -10.85 -9.91
N PHE A 346 3.99 -12.09 -9.89
CA PHE A 346 4.42 -13.04 -8.87
C PHE A 346 5.87 -13.49 -9.09
N TYR A 347 6.13 -14.02 -10.25
CA TYR A 347 7.46 -14.42 -10.65
C TYR A 347 7.54 -14.49 -12.18
N VAL A 348 8.56 -13.91 -12.74
CA VAL A 348 8.86 -14.06 -14.16
C VAL A 348 10.38 -14.13 -14.27
N SER A 349 10.91 -15.16 -14.92
CA SER A 349 12.34 -15.21 -15.24
C SER A 349 12.69 -14.12 -16.25
N ASP A 350 13.96 -13.78 -16.35
CA ASP A 350 14.48 -12.80 -17.33
C ASP A 350 14.12 -13.17 -18.77
N GLN A 351 13.79 -14.44 -19.02
CA GLN A 351 13.35 -14.95 -20.32
C GLN A 351 11.83 -15.08 -20.46
N GLY A 352 11.06 -14.69 -19.44
CA GLY A 352 9.60 -14.74 -19.45
C GLY A 352 8.98 -16.12 -19.29
N THR A 353 9.78 -17.15 -19.02
CA THR A 353 9.34 -18.52 -18.72
C THR A 353 9.77 -18.90 -17.31
N LEU A 354 8.83 -19.46 -16.53
CA LEU A 354 9.15 -19.99 -15.21
C LEU A 354 9.80 -21.37 -15.37
N THR A 355 10.98 -21.52 -14.76
CA THR A 355 11.55 -22.86 -14.58
C THR A 355 11.02 -23.47 -13.26
N PRO A 356 10.91 -24.80 -13.14
CA PRO A 356 10.51 -25.46 -11.90
C PRO A 356 11.37 -25.04 -10.70
N THR A 357 12.66 -24.84 -10.89
CA THR A 357 13.61 -24.43 -9.85
C THR A 357 13.37 -23.00 -9.38
N GLU A 358 12.91 -22.12 -10.25
CA GLU A 358 12.57 -20.74 -9.93
C GLU A 358 11.23 -20.65 -9.20
N ILE A 359 10.27 -21.50 -9.55
CA ILE A 359 9.01 -21.65 -8.83
C ILE A 359 9.27 -22.10 -7.40
N GLU A 360 10.15 -23.05 -7.17
CA GLU A 360 10.51 -23.56 -5.85
C GLU A 360 11.18 -22.51 -4.96
N LYS A 361 11.88 -21.54 -5.53
CA LYS A 361 12.50 -20.41 -4.82
C LYS A 361 11.57 -19.21 -4.63
N GLY A 362 10.36 -19.27 -5.17
CA GLY A 362 9.37 -18.22 -5.06
C GLY A 362 8.77 -18.08 -3.66
N VAL A 363 8.04 -16.99 -3.43
CA VAL A 363 7.20 -16.82 -2.24
C VAL A 363 6.00 -17.76 -2.30
N GLN A 364 5.48 -18.16 -1.15
CA GLN A 364 4.30 -19.03 -1.06
C GLN A 364 3.08 -18.39 -1.69
N MET A 365 2.35 -19.17 -2.49
CA MET A 365 1.06 -18.83 -3.08
C MET A 365 0.06 -19.93 -2.73
N ASN A 366 -0.93 -19.62 -1.92
CA ASN A 366 -1.93 -20.58 -1.48
C ASN A 366 -3.27 -19.90 -1.20
N LYS A 367 -4.31 -20.68 -0.89
CA LYS A 367 -5.66 -20.17 -0.66
C LYS A 367 -5.79 -19.30 0.60
N ALA A 368 -4.85 -19.40 1.54
CA ALA A 368 -4.85 -18.56 2.74
C ALA A 368 -4.29 -17.15 2.48
N VAL A 369 -3.64 -16.91 1.35
CA VAL A 369 -3.15 -15.57 0.99
C VAL A 369 -4.32 -14.61 0.85
N ASP A 370 -4.24 -13.50 1.60
CA ASP A 370 -5.23 -12.41 1.56
C ASP A 370 -4.87 -11.33 0.55
N LEU A 371 -3.58 -11.00 0.47
CA LEU A 371 -3.05 -9.90 -0.32
C LEU A 371 -1.66 -10.23 -0.85
N VAL A 372 -1.27 -9.54 -1.91
CA VAL A 372 0.13 -9.49 -2.33
C VAL A 372 0.66 -8.07 -2.22
N ALA A 373 1.96 -7.96 -1.91
CA ALA A 373 2.64 -6.68 -1.77
C ALA A 373 4.03 -6.75 -2.40
N PRO A 374 4.67 -5.61 -2.71
CA PRO A 374 6.04 -5.61 -3.18
C PRO A 374 6.95 -6.39 -2.25
N ARG A 375 7.74 -7.30 -2.80
CA ARG A 375 8.74 -8.08 -2.06
C ARG A 375 10.15 -7.50 -2.11
N GLU A 376 10.32 -6.44 -2.85
CA GLU A 376 11.59 -5.78 -3.08
C GLU A 376 11.80 -4.71 -2.00
N GLY A 377 12.36 -5.08 -0.89
CA GLY A 377 12.78 -4.13 0.14
C GLY A 377 14.30 -4.12 0.23
N TYR A 378 14.92 -2.97 0.07
CA TYR A 378 16.35 -2.81 0.31
C TYR A 378 16.54 -2.02 1.59
N LEU A 379 17.26 -2.57 2.54
CA LEU A 379 17.78 -1.83 3.68
C LEU A 379 19.30 -1.78 3.55
N LEU A 380 19.82 -0.57 3.63
CA LEU A 380 21.21 -0.34 3.96
C LEU A 380 21.30 -0.39 5.49
N GLY A 381 21.59 -1.56 6.03
CA GLY A 381 21.79 -1.68 7.47
C GLY A 381 23.01 -0.93 7.93
N HIS A 382 22.89 -0.24 9.05
CA HIS A 382 24.06 0.20 9.83
C HIS A 382 24.73 -1.03 10.44
N ASP A 383 26.06 -1.08 10.42
CA ASP A 383 26.86 -2.27 10.78
C ASP A 383 27.04 -2.44 12.31
N ILE A 384 25.96 -2.40 13.11
CA ILE A 384 26.09 -2.79 14.53
C ILE A 384 26.14 -4.30 14.71
N CYS A 385 25.57 -5.04 13.75
CA CYS A 385 25.53 -6.49 13.80
C CYS A 385 26.62 -7.14 12.94
N GLY A 386 27.57 -6.38 12.45
CA GLY A 386 28.68 -6.88 11.62
C GLY A 386 28.29 -7.23 10.19
N GLU A 387 27.09 -6.85 9.71
CA GLU A 387 26.62 -7.21 8.38
C GLU A 387 25.88 -6.07 7.69
N LYS A 388 26.56 -5.44 6.75
CA LYS A 388 25.90 -4.66 5.72
C LYS A 388 25.26 -5.63 4.73
N THR A 389 23.97 -5.84 4.82
CA THR A 389 23.28 -6.79 3.95
C THR A 389 22.21 -6.08 3.15
N LEU A 390 22.27 -6.24 1.83
CA LEU A 390 21.19 -5.93 0.95
C LEU A 390 20.14 -7.03 1.12
N TYR A 391 19.04 -6.73 1.82
CA TYR A 391 17.94 -7.67 1.96
C TYR A 391 16.85 -7.36 0.93
N GLY A 392 16.46 -8.34 0.18
CA GLY A 392 15.36 -8.20 -0.77
C GLY A 392 14.83 -9.54 -1.23
N GLY A 393 13.56 -9.56 -1.57
CA GLY A 393 13.00 -10.59 -2.40
C GLY A 393 12.24 -11.72 -1.71
N ALA A 394 11.67 -11.52 -0.52
CA ALA A 394 10.93 -12.55 0.21
C ALA A 394 9.56 -12.06 0.70
N SER A 395 8.69 -12.97 1.14
CA SER A 395 7.42 -12.63 1.81
C SER A 395 7.64 -11.82 3.08
N SER A 396 8.82 -11.95 3.70
CA SER A 396 9.26 -11.13 4.84
C SER A 396 9.35 -9.64 4.54
N SER A 397 9.59 -9.25 3.27
CA SER A 397 9.58 -7.85 2.83
C SER A 397 8.16 -7.38 2.44
N ALA A 398 7.29 -8.29 2.04
CA ALA A 398 5.92 -7.98 1.62
C ALA A 398 4.98 -7.72 2.83
N ALA A 399 5.11 -8.48 3.90
CA ALA A 399 4.29 -8.33 5.10
C ALA A 399 4.40 -6.93 5.74
N PRO A 400 5.61 -6.36 5.97
CA PRO A 400 5.74 -5.03 6.56
C PRO A 400 5.19 -3.90 5.66
N VAL A 401 5.08 -4.09 4.36
CA VAL A 401 4.37 -3.15 3.48
C VAL A 401 2.90 -3.03 3.91
N VAL A 402 2.22 -4.16 4.09
CA VAL A 402 0.81 -4.17 4.54
C VAL A 402 0.70 -3.63 5.96
N THR A 403 1.64 -3.99 6.84
CA THR A 403 1.70 -3.48 8.22
C THR A 403 1.78 -1.96 8.25
N GLY A 404 2.66 -1.35 7.45
CA GLY A 404 2.78 0.10 7.35
C GLY A 404 1.51 0.76 6.79
N ILE A 405 0.88 0.15 5.77
CA ILE A 405 -0.40 0.66 5.22
C ILE A 405 -1.50 0.64 6.29
N ILE A 406 -1.61 -0.42 7.08
CA ILE A 406 -2.56 -0.48 8.21
C ILE A 406 -2.27 0.63 9.22
N GLY A 407 -0.99 0.88 9.50
CA GLY A 407 -0.56 2.00 10.33
C GLY A 407 -1.07 3.35 9.82
N LEU A 408 -0.94 3.61 8.51
CA LEU A 408 -1.49 4.81 7.87
C LEU A 408 -3.03 4.88 7.96
N MET A 409 -3.73 3.76 7.71
CA MET A 409 -5.19 3.69 7.78
C MET A 409 -5.70 4.06 9.16
N TRP A 410 -5.13 3.48 10.23
CA TRP A 410 -5.50 3.83 11.60
C TRP A 410 -5.02 5.22 12.02
N SER A 411 -3.97 5.75 11.40
CA SER A 411 -3.55 7.14 11.64
C SER A 411 -4.57 8.15 11.12
N VAL A 412 -5.28 7.82 10.06
CA VAL A 412 -6.37 8.63 9.50
C VAL A 412 -7.68 8.37 10.25
N ASN A 413 -8.02 7.11 10.51
CA ASN A 413 -9.28 6.73 11.16
C ASN A 413 -9.05 5.62 12.19
N TYR A 414 -8.74 6.02 13.42
CA TYR A 414 -8.43 5.09 14.51
C TYR A 414 -9.64 4.22 14.93
N CYS A 415 -10.87 4.63 14.55
CA CYS A 415 -12.11 3.93 14.88
C CYS A 415 -12.42 2.72 13.99
N LEU A 416 -11.68 2.51 12.91
CA LEU A 416 -11.88 1.34 12.07
C LEU A 416 -11.66 0.06 12.88
N SER A 417 -12.62 -0.85 12.80
CA SER A 417 -12.48 -2.20 13.31
C SER A 417 -11.48 -3.01 12.45
N SER A 418 -10.96 -4.10 12.99
CA SER A 418 -10.10 -5.03 12.25
C SER A 418 -10.80 -5.55 10.98
N TYR A 419 -12.09 -5.82 11.06
CA TYR A 419 -12.93 -6.23 9.92
C TYR A 419 -13.00 -5.18 8.82
N GLU A 420 -13.13 -3.90 9.17
CA GLU A 420 -13.16 -2.79 8.21
C GLU A 420 -11.78 -2.56 7.59
N VAL A 421 -10.71 -2.62 8.39
CA VAL A 421 -9.33 -2.49 7.90
C VAL A 421 -9.03 -3.57 6.87
N GLU A 422 -9.31 -4.83 7.17
CA GLU A 422 -9.09 -5.95 6.25
C GLU A 422 -9.94 -5.80 4.98
N SER A 423 -11.21 -5.41 5.13
CA SER A 423 -12.12 -5.18 4.00
C SER A 423 -11.62 -4.07 3.09
N ILE A 424 -11.23 -2.93 3.65
CA ILE A 424 -10.70 -1.78 2.91
C ILE A 424 -9.42 -2.17 2.15
N LEU A 425 -8.49 -2.89 2.78
CA LEU A 425 -7.28 -3.37 2.11
C LEU A 425 -7.61 -4.22 0.87
N LYS A 426 -8.57 -5.14 0.99
CA LYS A 426 -9.00 -6.01 -0.11
C LYS A 426 -9.77 -5.24 -1.19
N LEU A 427 -10.72 -4.39 -0.81
CA LEU A 427 -11.53 -3.59 -1.74
C LEU A 427 -10.69 -2.58 -2.52
N SER A 428 -9.69 -1.98 -1.90
CA SER A 428 -8.78 -1.00 -2.51
C SER A 428 -7.64 -1.62 -3.32
N SER A 429 -7.41 -2.94 -3.21
CA SER A 429 -6.31 -3.64 -3.89
C SER A 429 -6.49 -3.65 -5.41
N LYS A 430 -5.38 -3.82 -6.15
CA LYS A 430 -5.38 -3.97 -7.62
C LYS A 430 -5.30 -5.46 -7.99
N GLY A 431 -6.20 -5.93 -8.86
CA GLY A 431 -6.13 -7.29 -9.41
C GLY A 431 -4.85 -7.47 -10.22
N VAL A 432 -4.15 -8.58 -9.98
CA VAL A 432 -2.89 -8.92 -10.67
C VAL A 432 -2.91 -10.32 -11.28
N GLU A 433 -3.98 -11.07 -11.08
CA GLU A 433 -4.08 -12.46 -11.53
C GLU A 433 -4.11 -12.61 -13.06
N ASN A 434 -4.56 -11.57 -13.77
CA ASN A 434 -4.63 -11.57 -15.23
C ASN A 434 -3.38 -10.99 -15.91
N LEU A 435 -2.34 -10.64 -15.13
CA LEU A 435 -1.07 -10.22 -15.71
C LEU A 435 -0.36 -11.43 -16.31
N THR A 436 0.24 -11.24 -17.47
CA THR A 436 1.01 -12.30 -18.14
C THR A 436 2.07 -12.88 -17.22
N GLY A 437 2.05 -14.19 -16.99
CA GLY A 437 2.94 -14.91 -16.08
C GLY A 437 2.34 -15.15 -14.68
N ASN A 438 1.19 -14.51 -14.34
CA ASN A 438 0.47 -14.77 -13.08
C ASN A 438 -0.66 -15.80 -13.25
N GLU A 439 -1.05 -16.12 -14.47
CA GLU A 439 -2.18 -17.00 -14.78
C GLU A 439 -2.15 -18.36 -14.07
N PRO A 440 -0.97 -19.02 -13.91
CA PRO A 440 -0.89 -20.31 -13.21
C PRO A 440 -1.25 -20.22 -11.72
N TYR A 441 -1.22 -19.02 -11.14
CA TYR A 441 -1.45 -18.76 -9.72
C TYR A 441 -2.80 -18.10 -9.44
N LYS A 442 -3.69 -18.11 -10.42
CA LYS A 442 -5.04 -17.56 -10.27
C LYS A 442 -5.77 -18.22 -9.12
N GLY A 443 -6.38 -17.41 -8.25
CA GLY A 443 -7.04 -17.86 -7.03
C GLY A 443 -6.12 -18.04 -5.82
N LEU A 444 -4.81 -17.85 -5.97
CA LEU A 444 -3.80 -18.04 -4.92
C LEU A 444 -3.11 -16.75 -4.48
N MET A 445 -3.41 -15.63 -5.13
CA MET A 445 -2.79 -14.32 -4.86
C MET A 445 -3.69 -13.36 -4.05
N GLY A 446 -4.66 -13.92 -3.35
CA GLY A 446 -5.55 -13.14 -2.50
C GLY A 446 -6.45 -12.20 -3.28
N ALA A 447 -6.76 -11.06 -2.66
CA ALA A 447 -7.52 -9.99 -3.29
C ALA A 447 -6.70 -9.20 -4.32
N GLY A 448 -5.40 -9.43 -4.40
CA GLY A 448 -4.49 -8.76 -5.32
C GLY A 448 -3.49 -7.85 -4.60
N ARG A 449 -2.85 -6.96 -5.37
CA ARG A 449 -1.79 -6.09 -4.89
C ARG A 449 -2.34 -4.92 -4.09
N VAL A 450 -1.76 -4.70 -2.91
CA VAL A 450 -2.13 -3.57 -2.03
C VAL A 450 -1.90 -2.22 -2.73
N ASN A 451 -2.72 -1.23 -2.34
CA ASN A 451 -2.61 0.14 -2.79
C ASN A 451 -2.77 1.07 -1.57
N ALA A 452 -1.68 1.69 -1.14
CA ALA A 452 -1.66 2.51 0.07
C ALA A 452 -2.58 3.73 -0.04
N TYR A 453 -2.53 4.44 -1.17
CA TYR A 453 -3.36 5.62 -1.39
C TYR A 453 -4.86 5.30 -1.30
N ARG A 454 -5.32 4.29 -2.04
CA ARG A 454 -6.75 3.94 -2.06
C ARG A 454 -7.23 3.45 -0.70
N ALA A 455 -6.39 2.67 0.02
CA ALA A 455 -6.73 2.20 1.36
C ALA A 455 -6.83 3.35 2.37
N VAL A 456 -5.87 4.27 2.37
CA VAL A 456 -5.86 5.45 3.24
C VAL A 456 -7.01 6.40 2.91
N LYS A 457 -7.26 6.65 1.61
CA LYS A 457 -8.37 7.50 1.15
C LYS A 457 -9.73 6.93 1.54
N MET A 458 -9.94 5.63 1.34
CA MET A 458 -11.17 4.97 1.77
C MET A 458 -11.35 5.03 3.30
N SER A 459 -10.26 4.89 4.07
CA SER A 459 -10.28 5.03 5.53
C SER A 459 -10.68 6.43 5.97
N GLU A 460 -10.24 7.46 5.24
CA GLU A 460 -10.64 8.86 5.45
C GLU A 460 -12.13 9.05 5.13
N GLN A 461 -12.59 8.55 3.98
CA GLN A 461 -13.98 8.65 3.55
C GLN A 461 -14.96 7.97 4.53
N MET A 462 -14.54 6.87 5.18
CA MET A 462 -15.36 6.17 6.17
C MET A 462 -15.78 7.06 7.35
N LYS A 463 -14.94 7.98 7.79
CA LYS A 463 -15.22 8.88 8.94
C LYS A 463 -15.82 10.23 8.56
N ASP A 464 -15.76 10.61 7.29
CA ASP A 464 -16.20 11.92 6.81
C ASP A 464 -17.73 11.92 6.61
N PRO A 465 -18.48 12.79 7.30
CA PRO A 465 -19.93 12.86 7.18
C PRO A 465 -20.42 13.43 5.83
N LEU A 466 -19.53 13.92 4.99
CA LEU A 466 -19.84 14.45 3.66
C LEU A 466 -19.33 13.57 2.53
N ALA A 467 -18.41 12.65 2.81
CA ALA A 467 -17.79 11.83 1.79
C ALA A 467 -18.64 10.61 1.40
N THR A 468 -18.44 10.16 0.18
CA THR A 468 -18.95 8.87 -0.32
C THR A 468 -17.81 7.86 -0.43
N VAL A 469 -17.96 6.71 0.19
CA VAL A 469 -17.01 5.60 0.09
C VAL A 469 -17.21 4.90 -1.24
N GLY A 470 -16.23 4.99 -2.13
CA GLY A 470 -16.30 4.39 -3.47
C GLY A 470 -15.75 2.97 -3.53
N ILE A 471 -16.54 2.02 -4.04
CA ILE A 471 -16.15 0.61 -4.25
C ILE A 471 -16.34 0.29 -5.72
N SER A 472 -15.25 -0.06 -6.44
CA SER A 472 -15.37 -0.21 -7.88
C SER A 472 -14.30 -1.10 -8.53
N ASN A 473 -14.64 -1.55 -9.75
CA ASN A 473 -13.74 -2.14 -10.73
C ASN A 473 -13.03 -3.43 -10.28
N ARG A 474 -13.71 -4.25 -9.48
CA ARG A 474 -13.20 -5.53 -9.01
C ARG A 474 -14.23 -6.66 -9.20
N ASP A 475 -13.73 -7.87 -9.26
CA ASP A 475 -14.51 -9.11 -9.25
C ASP A 475 -14.03 -9.98 -8.07
N PHE A 476 -14.88 -10.16 -7.08
CA PHE A 476 -14.60 -10.99 -5.92
C PHE A 476 -15.54 -12.19 -5.87
N TYR A 477 -14.98 -13.38 -5.83
CA TYR A 477 -15.70 -14.65 -5.73
C TYR A 477 -15.53 -15.34 -4.37
N ARG A 478 -14.77 -14.72 -3.47
CA ARG A 478 -14.51 -15.14 -2.09
C ARG A 478 -14.19 -13.92 -1.23
N PHE A 479 -13.92 -14.11 0.03
CA PHE A 479 -13.66 -13.14 1.08
C PHE A 479 -14.90 -12.54 1.72
N ASN A 480 -14.70 -12.14 2.95
CA ASN A 480 -15.70 -11.46 3.77
C ASN A 480 -15.40 -9.96 3.79
N PHE A 481 -16.40 -9.16 3.46
CA PHE A 481 -16.29 -7.72 3.42
C PHE A 481 -17.26 -7.10 4.40
N THR A 482 -16.76 -6.34 5.35
CA THR A 482 -17.55 -5.61 6.35
C THR A 482 -17.19 -4.14 6.34
N LEU A 483 -18.15 -3.27 6.12
CA LEU A 483 -18.06 -1.83 6.33
C LEU A 483 -19.26 -1.41 7.16
N SER A 484 -19.07 -1.01 8.41
CA SER A 484 -20.15 -0.79 9.37
C SER A 484 -20.22 0.65 9.91
N SER A 485 -19.26 1.50 9.56
CA SER A 485 -19.09 2.82 10.15
C SER A 485 -19.08 3.98 9.15
N ALA A 486 -19.50 3.76 7.90
CA ALA A 486 -19.54 4.82 6.89
C ALA A 486 -20.49 5.95 7.29
N GLN A 487 -19.91 7.15 7.55
CA GLN A 487 -20.62 8.28 8.13
C GLN A 487 -21.58 8.98 7.17
N ASN A 488 -21.50 8.70 5.87
CA ASN A 488 -22.42 9.26 4.88
C ASN A 488 -22.93 8.16 3.95
N SER A 489 -22.23 7.91 2.85
CA SER A 489 -22.73 7.07 1.75
C SER A 489 -21.71 6.05 1.31
N ILE A 490 -22.17 4.95 0.73
CA ILE A 490 -21.34 3.98 -0.01
C ILE A 490 -21.85 3.94 -1.46
N GLU A 491 -20.96 4.10 -2.43
CA GLU A 491 -21.25 3.92 -3.85
C GLU A 491 -20.54 2.68 -4.38
N ILE A 492 -21.29 1.81 -5.07
CA ILE A 492 -20.78 0.57 -5.68
C ILE A 492 -20.98 0.68 -7.19
N LYS A 493 -19.88 0.61 -7.97
CA LYS A 493 -19.89 0.80 -9.43
C LYS A 493 -18.95 -0.18 -10.14
N ASN A 494 -19.38 -0.79 -11.24
CA ASN A 494 -18.55 -1.77 -11.97
C ASN A 494 -17.92 -2.83 -11.05
N GLN A 495 -18.67 -3.30 -10.06
CA GLN A 495 -18.20 -4.18 -9.00
C GLN A 495 -18.97 -5.50 -9.04
N ILE A 496 -18.26 -6.61 -8.98
CA ILE A 496 -18.85 -7.93 -8.92
C ILE A 496 -18.53 -8.57 -7.58
N PHE A 497 -19.57 -9.02 -6.88
CA PHE A 497 -19.48 -9.94 -5.74
C PHE A 497 -20.27 -11.20 -6.09
N ARG A 498 -19.63 -12.34 -6.15
CA ARG A 498 -20.20 -13.61 -6.57
C ARG A 498 -19.70 -14.79 -5.75
N GLU A 499 -20.30 -15.95 -5.94
CA GLU A 499 -19.91 -17.21 -5.28
C GLU A 499 -19.86 -17.06 -3.75
N ASP A 500 -18.72 -17.40 -3.12
CA ASP A 500 -18.55 -17.43 -1.67
C ASP A 500 -18.24 -16.03 -1.07
N ALA A 501 -18.30 -14.96 -1.87
CA ALA A 501 -18.10 -13.62 -1.34
C ALA A 501 -19.24 -13.22 -0.39
N THR A 502 -18.89 -12.71 0.80
CA THR A 502 -19.86 -12.17 1.75
C THR A 502 -19.68 -10.67 1.88
N VAL A 503 -20.79 -9.94 1.91
CA VAL A 503 -20.81 -8.47 2.02
C VAL A 503 -21.79 -8.06 3.11
N ASP A 504 -21.33 -7.35 4.12
CA ASP A 504 -22.17 -6.65 5.12
C ASP A 504 -21.75 -5.18 5.16
N PHE A 505 -22.44 -4.35 4.35
CA PHE A 505 -22.16 -2.92 4.28
C PHE A 505 -23.28 -2.13 4.92
N LYS A 506 -22.89 -1.18 5.78
CA LYS A 506 -23.78 -0.21 6.41
C LYS A 506 -23.29 1.20 6.13
N ALA A 507 -24.19 2.06 5.75
CA ALA A 507 -23.95 3.49 5.61
C ALA A 507 -25.01 4.28 6.36
N LYS A 508 -24.67 5.48 6.84
CA LYS A 508 -25.60 6.31 7.60
C LYS A 508 -26.77 6.77 6.75
N ASN A 509 -26.51 7.28 5.54
CA ASN A 509 -27.51 7.98 4.74
C ASN A 509 -27.99 7.16 3.54
N GLN A 510 -27.09 6.56 2.76
CA GLN A 510 -27.47 5.84 1.55
C GLN A 510 -26.40 4.86 1.05
N ILE A 511 -26.85 3.83 0.33
CA ILE A 511 -26.00 2.94 -0.47
C ILE A 511 -26.46 3.02 -1.91
N ILE A 512 -25.57 3.41 -2.82
CA ILE A 512 -25.87 3.69 -4.21
C ILE A 512 -25.28 2.58 -5.08
N LEU A 513 -26.13 1.88 -5.82
CA LEU A 513 -25.71 0.89 -6.80
C LEU A 513 -25.73 1.52 -8.20
N LYS A 514 -24.57 1.61 -8.82
CA LYS A 514 -24.36 2.17 -10.16
C LYS A 514 -24.29 1.06 -11.22
N PRO A 515 -24.40 1.39 -12.51
CA PRO A 515 -24.25 0.43 -13.59
C PRO A 515 -22.97 -0.41 -13.47
N GLY A 516 -23.06 -1.68 -13.90
CA GLY A 516 -21.96 -2.65 -13.81
C GLY A 516 -21.80 -3.31 -12.44
N THR A 517 -22.68 -3.02 -11.47
CA THR A 517 -22.71 -3.72 -10.18
C THR A 517 -23.46 -5.04 -10.30
N HIS A 518 -22.81 -6.14 -9.93
CA HIS A 518 -23.39 -7.49 -9.93
C HIS A 518 -23.23 -8.14 -8.56
N LEU A 519 -24.35 -8.45 -7.90
CA LEU A 519 -24.43 -9.07 -6.58
C LEU A 519 -25.03 -10.47 -6.75
N LYS A 520 -24.19 -11.51 -6.84
CA LYS A 520 -24.57 -12.90 -7.19
C LYS A 520 -23.90 -13.93 -6.27
N PRO A 521 -24.12 -13.89 -4.94
CA PRO A 521 -23.57 -14.90 -4.05
C PRO A 521 -24.22 -16.27 -4.33
N ASN A 522 -23.50 -17.34 -3.99
CA ASN A 522 -24.02 -18.69 -3.92
C ASN A 522 -24.58 -19.00 -2.50
N THR A 523 -24.80 -20.25 -2.20
CA THR A 523 -25.31 -20.68 -0.88
C THR A 523 -24.35 -20.45 0.28
N ASN A 524 -23.04 -20.31 0.02
CA ASN A 524 -22.02 -20.03 1.03
C ASN A 524 -21.75 -18.53 1.21
N GLY A 525 -22.15 -17.71 0.23
CA GLY A 525 -22.02 -16.25 0.27
C GLY A 525 -23.32 -15.55 0.66
N PHE A 526 -23.22 -14.28 1.04
CA PHE A 526 -24.40 -13.44 1.25
C PHE A 526 -24.09 -11.97 0.95
N ILE A 527 -25.13 -11.21 0.65
CA ILE A 527 -25.04 -9.76 0.48
C ILE A 527 -26.06 -9.10 1.40
N LYS A 528 -25.57 -8.23 2.27
CA LYS A 528 -26.39 -7.40 3.16
C LYS A 528 -25.96 -5.95 3.01
N LEU A 529 -26.86 -5.12 2.54
CA LEU A 529 -26.71 -3.68 2.41
C LEU A 529 -27.76 -3.01 3.29
N ALA A 530 -27.37 -2.17 4.22
CA ALA A 530 -28.26 -1.56 5.18
C ALA A 530 -27.97 -0.06 5.39
N ILE A 531 -29.03 0.71 5.58
CA ILE A 531 -28.96 2.08 6.07
C ILE A 531 -29.13 2.04 7.59
N ASP A 532 -28.19 2.66 8.30
CA ASP A 532 -28.25 2.79 9.75
C ASP A 532 -28.07 4.26 10.16
N PRO A 533 -29.15 5.00 10.36
CA PRO A 533 -29.10 6.42 10.75
C PRO A 533 -28.40 6.67 12.09
N ASN A 534 -28.24 5.63 12.92
CA ASN A 534 -27.59 5.72 14.23
C ASN A 534 -26.05 5.70 14.14
N ILE A 535 -25.48 5.48 12.96
CA ILE A 535 -24.05 5.62 12.79
C ILE A 535 -23.65 7.06 13.14
N SER A 536 -22.82 7.18 14.17
CA SER A 536 -22.36 8.48 14.69
C SER A 536 -20.84 8.55 14.67
N PRO A 537 -20.26 9.75 14.51
CA PRO A 537 -18.83 9.94 14.65
C PRO A 537 -18.36 9.41 16.02
N LYS A 538 -17.43 8.48 15.99
CA LYS A 538 -16.80 7.99 17.22
C LYS A 538 -15.52 8.77 17.46
N GLN A 539 -15.28 9.16 18.70
CA GLN A 539 -13.95 9.56 19.15
C GLN A 539 -13.26 8.32 19.72
N CYS A 540 -12.35 7.77 18.94
CA CYS A 540 -11.55 6.63 19.37
C CYS A 540 -10.15 7.14 19.66
N SER A 541 -9.70 6.90 20.87
CA SER A 541 -8.32 7.08 21.28
C SER A 541 -7.70 5.71 21.57
N PRO A 542 -6.38 5.59 21.54
CA PRO A 542 -5.72 4.38 22.03
C PRO A 542 -6.27 4.05 23.42
N SER A 543 -6.82 2.87 23.57
CA SER A 543 -7.22 2.38 24.89
C SER A 543 -5.98 2.36 25.78
N PRO A 544 -6.07 2.76 27.05
CA PRO A 544 -5.00 2.44 27.98
C PRO A 544 -4.75 0.96 27.89
N ILE A 545 -3.47 0.60 27.73
CA ILE A 545 -2.98 -0.77 27.51
C ILE A 545 -3.71 -1.69 28.49
N LYS A 546 -4.59 -2.56 27.98
CA LYS A 546 -5.11 -3.66 28.77
C LYS A 546 -3.88 -4.50 29.15
N LYS A 547 -3.55 -4.60 30.42
CA LYS A 547 -2.54 -5.53 30.88
C LYS A 547 -3.09 -6.95 30.63
N TYR A 548 -2.79 -7.49 29.47
CA TYR A 548 -2.94 -8.92 29.26
C TYR A 548 -2.01 -9.61 30.27
N ALA A 549 -2.54 -10.49 31.09
CA ALA A 549 -1.74 -11.23 32.06
C ALA A 549 -0.60 -11.91 31.28
N SER A 550 0.64 -11.62 31.66
CA SER A 550 1.79 -12.34 31.11
C SER A 550 1.54 -13.83 31.36
N TYR A 551 1.50 -14.60 30.28
CA TYR A 551 1.49 -16.06 30.38
C TYR A 551 2.79 -16.44 31.14
N LYS A 552 2.66 -16.87 32.37
CA LYS A 552 3.77 -17.48 33.09
C LYS A 552 4.04 -18.81 32.39
N GLU A 553 5.25 -18.96 31.86
CA GLU A 553 5.75 -20.29 31.53
C GLU A 553 5.69 -21.12 32.82
N ASP A 554 4.80 -22.06 32.85
CA ASP A 554 4.95 -23.19 33.77
C ASP A 554 6.16 -24.00 33.28
N ASN A 555 7.19 -24.08 34.13
CA ASN A 555 8.47 -24.76 33.94
C ASN A 555 8.32 -26.24 33.53
#